data_749c16b10914f5ac1ae5a27d80e7b935
#
_entry.id   749c16b10914f5ac1ae5a27d80e7b935
#
_cell.length_a   1.000
_cell.length_b   1.000
_cell.length_c   1.000
_cell.angle_alpha   90.00
_cell.angle_beta   90.00
_cell.angle_gamma   90.00
#
_symmetry.space_group_name_H-M   'P 1'
#
loop_
_entity.id
_entity.type
_entity.pdbx_description
1 polymer ?
#
loop_
_entity_poly.entity_id
_entity_poly.type
_entity_poly.pdbx_seq_one_letter_code
_entity_poly.pdbx_strand_id
1 'polypeptide(L)'
;MPKVSEDHLAARRRQILDGARRCFAEYGYDKATIRRLEQAIGMSRGAIFHHFRDKDALFFALAREDTERMAAVASREGLIGVMRDMLAAPDQFDWLATRLEIARKLRNDPDFSRGWAERSAELAAATTDRLRRQKQANRVRDDVPSDVLRCYLDLVLDGLLARLASGEDPQRLAAVLDLVENSVRRS
;
A
#
# COMPACT_ATOMS: atom_id res chain seq x y z
N MET A 1 31.62 -16.47 9.25
CA MET A 1 30.81 -16.08 10.39
C MET A 1 29.90 -14.84 10.22
N PRO A 2 29.80 -14.13 9.07
CA PRO A 2 28.85 -13.01 8.87
C PRO A 2 27.40 -13.44 8.62
N LYS A 3 27.19 -14.58 7.96
CA LYS A 3 25.86 -15.01 7.46
C LYS A 3 24.80 -15.26 8.53
N VAL A 4 25.18 -15.77 9.69
CA VAL A 4 24.27 -16.00 10.82
C VAL A 4 23.80 -14.70 11.47
N SER A 5 24.62 -13.66 11.43
CA SER A 5 24.29 -12.32 11.94
C SER A 5 23.29 -11.60 11.04
N GLU A 6 23.44 -11.69 9.72
CA GLU A 6 22.56 -11.03 8.75
C GLU A 6 21.17 -11.69 8.70
N ASP A 7 21.09 -13.02 8.72
CA ASP A 7 19.83 -13.75 8.78
C ASP A 7 19.08 -13.45 10.08
N HIS A 8 19.79 -13.29 11.19
CA HIS A 8 19.18 -12.95 12.48
C HIS A 8 18.62 -11.52 12.50
N LEU A 9 19.36 -10.58 11.91
CA LEU A 9 18.90 -9.18 11.76
C LEU A 9 17.67 -9.09 10.83
N ALA A 10 17.69 -9.82 9.72
CA ALA A 10 16.55 -9.88 8.79
C ALA A 10 15.30 -10.50 9.44
N ALA A 11 15.47 -11.60 10.22
CA ALA A 11 14.37 -12.22 10.96
C ALA A 11 13.78 -11.27 12.02
N ARG A 12 14.64 -10.55 12.76
CA ARG A 12 14.20 -9.54 13.74
C ARG A 12 13.44 -8.39 13.08
N ARG A 13 13.98 -7.87 11.98
CA ARG A 13 13.33 -6.81 11.22
C ARG A 13 11.93 -7.25 10.74
N ARG A 14 11.80 -8.47 10.25
CA ARG A 14 10.52 -9.06 9.81
C ARG A 14 9.55 -9.18 10.99
N GLN A 15 9.99 -9.70 12.14
CA GLN A 15 9.18 -9.78 13.35
C GLN A 15 8.62 -8.41 13.77
N ILE A 16 9.46 -7.36 13.70
CA ILE A 16 9.05 -5.99 14.04
C ILE A 16 7.99 -5.51 13.05
N LEU A 17 8.19 -5.69 11.75
CA LEU A 17 7.25 -5.26 10.71
C LEU A 17 5.89 -5.98 10.83
N ASP A 18 5.89 -7.30 11.06
CA ASP A 18 4.65 -8.08 11.24
C ASP A 18 3.86 -7.62 12.48
N GLY A 19 4.52 -7.38 13.59
CA GLY A 19 3.88 -6.87 14.81
C GLY A 19 3.38 -5.43 14.64
N ALA A 20 4.14 -4.58 13.96
CA ALA A 20 3.74 -3.21 13.67
C ALA A 20 2.53 -3.17 12.73
N ARG A 21 2.47 -4.05 11.71
CA ARG A 21 1.33 -4.19 10.80
C ARG A 21 0.05 -4.45 11.58
N ARG A 22 0.05 -5.44 12.49
CA ARG A 22 -1.09 -5.73 13.36
C ARG A 22 -1.49 -4.53 14.24
N CYS A 23 -0.50 -3.86 14.82
CA CYS A 23 -0.75 -2.70 15.68
C CYS A 23 -1.38 -1.53 14.90
N PHE A 24 -0.89 -1.24 13.69
CA PHE A 24 -1.47 -0.19 12.85
C PHE A 24 -2.86 -0.57 12.32
N ALA A 25 -3.08 -1.83 11.96
CA ALA A 25 -4.40 -2.31 11.54
C ALA A 25 -5.44 -2.17 12.66
N GLU A 26 -5.07 -2.52 13.91
CA GLU A 26 -5.99 -2.49 15.06
C GLU A 26 -6.26 -1.08 15.57
N TYR A 27 -5.24 -0.23 15.66
CA TYR A 27 -5.33 1.08 16.34
C TYR A 27 -5.25 2.28 15.40
N GLY A 28 -4.93 2.09 14.14
CA GLY A 28 -4.58 3.17 13.22
C GLY A 28 -3.21 3.81 13.54
N TYR A 29 -2.79 4.74 12.67
CA TYR A 29 -1.47 5.35 12.81
C TYR A 29 -1.32 6.17 14.10
N ASP A 30 -2.27 7.07 14.39
CA ASP A 30 -2.14 8.02 15.53
C ASP A 30 -2.17 7.30 16.87
N LYS A 31 -3.08 6.35 17.03
CA LYS A 31 -3.28 5.60 18.27
C LYS A 31 -2.31 4.42 18.47
N ALA A 32 -1.52 4.03 17.47
CA ALA A 32 -0.42 3.07 17.60
C ALA A 32 0.72 3.69 18.41
N THR A 33 0.55 3.76 19.73
CA THR A 33 1.55 4.28 20.66
C THR A 33 2.75 3.33 20.77
N ILE A 34 3.89 3.83 21.24
CA ILE A 34 5.10 3.01 21.46
C ILE A 34 4.79 1.79 22.33
N ARG A 35 4.02 1.97 23.40
CA ARG A 35 3.61 0.87 24.30
C ARG A 35 2.79 -0.21 23.57
N ARG A 36 1.88 0.19 22.69
CA ARG A 36 1.09 -0.75 21.87
C ARG A 36 1.96 -1.49 20.86
N LEU A 37 2.92 -0.79 20.25
CA LEU A 37 3.92 -1.39 19.38
C LEU A 37 4.77 -2.42 20.12
N GLU A 38 5.28 -2.09 21.33
CA GLU A 38 6.01 -3.04 22.17
C GLU A 38 5.19 -4.31 22.44
N GLN A 39 3.92 -4.16 22.81
CA GLN A 39 3.01 -5.28 23.08
C GLN A 39 2.73 -6.13 21.83
N ALA A 40 2.43 -5.49 20.68
CA ALA A 40 2.11 -6.18 19.44
C ALA A 40 3.32 -6.90 18.81
N ILE A 41 4.52 -6.34 18.99
CA ILE A 41 5.78 -6.86 18.46
C ILE A 41 6.40 -7.88 19.41
N GLY A 42 6.16 -7.76 20.73
CA GLY A 42 6.78 -8.57 21.76
C GLY A 42 8.25 -8.21 22.01
N MET A 43 8.62 -6.93 21.81
CA MET A 43 10.00 -6.43 21.98
C MET A 43 9.97 -5.08 22.70
N SER A 44 11.06 -4.77 23.41
CA SER A 44 11.19 -3.48 24.06
C SER A 44 11.38 -2.33 23.06
N ARG A 45 11.02 -1.11 23.48
CA ARG A 45 11.24 0.13 22.70
C ARG A 45 12.67 0.21 22.14
N GLY A 46 13.67 -0.05 22.98
CA GLY A 46 15.09 0.01 22.58
C GLY A 46 15.41 -0.99 21.46
N ALA A 47 14.87 -2.21 21.54
CA ALA A 47 15.07 -3.23 20.52
C ALA A 47 14.38 -2.87 19.20
N ILE A 48 13.17 -2.29 19.23
CA ILE A 48 12.44 -1.85 18.04
C ILE A 48 13.20 -0.69 17.36
N PHE A 49 13.54 0.34 18.12
CA PHE A 49 14.14 1.57 17.58
C PHE A 49 15.66 1.46 17.35
N HIS A 50 16.26 0.32 17.66
CA HIS A 50 17.57 -0.05 17.10
C HIS A 50 17.48 -0.35 15.59
N HIS A 51 16.34 -0.89 15.11
CA HIS A 51 16.12 -1.20 13.70
C HIS A 51 15.45 -0.08 12.91
N PHE A 52 14.68 0.79 13.58
CA PHE A 52 13.94 1.87 12.95
C PHE A 52 14.10 3.15 13.76
N ARG A 53 14.47 4.25 13.12
CA ARG A 53 14.74 5.52 13.81
C ARG A 53 13.58 5.98 14.70
N ASP A 54 12.34 5.85 14.20
CA ASP A 54 11.11 6.31 14.82
C ASP A 54 9.88 5.56 14.28
N LYS A 55 8.69 5.94 14.76
CA LYS A 55 7.41 5.36 14.31
C LYS A 55 7.14 5.64 12.83
N ASP A 56 7.53 6.81 12.32
CA ASP A 56 7.36 7.18 10.91
C ASP A 56 8.23 6.27 10.02
N ALA A 57 9.48 6.03 10.39
CA ALA A 57 10.37 5.13 9.68
C ALA A 57 9.85 3.68 9.66
N LEU A 58 9.26 3.23 10.77
CA LEU A 58 8.62 1.91 10.85
C LEU A 58 7.39 1.82 9.94
N PHE A 59 6.52 2.83 9.98
CA PHE A 59 5.36 2.93 9.12
C PHE A 59 5.73 2.98 7.63
N PHE A 60 6.72 3.79 7.28
CA PHE A 60 7.22 3.86 5.91
C PHE A 60 7.88 2.57 5.42
N ALA A 61 8.52 1.81 6.30
CA ALA A 61 9.07 0.52 5.92
C ALA A 61 7.98 -0.48 5.53
N LEU A 62 6.85 -0.49 6.26
CA LEU A 62 5.67 -1.28 5.89
C LEU A 62 5.06 -0.81 4.57
N ALA A 63 4.86 0.51 4.42
CA ALA A 63 4.31 1.08 3.19
C ALA A 63 5.18 0.71 1.97
N ARG A 64 6.50 0.68 2.13
CA ARG A 64 7.42 0.28 1.07
C ARG A 64 7.26 -1.18 0.67
N GLU A 65 7.23 -2.11 1.64
CA GLU A 65 7.04 -3.55 1.34
C GLU A 65 5.76 -3.80 0.54
N ASP A 66 4.68 -3.13 0.92
CA ASP A 66 3.41 -3.30 0.22
C ASP A 66 3.39 -2.60 -1.14
N THR A 67 4.04 -1.42 -1.25
CA THR A 67 4.19 -0.75 -2.54
C THR A 67 5.00 -1.60 -3.52
N GLU A 68 6.11 -2.21 -3.09
CA GLU A 68 6.92 -3.12 -3.91
C GLU A 68 6.08 -4.33 -4.39
N ARG A 69 5.27 -4.91 -3.50
CA ARG A 69 4.36 -6.01 -3.84
C ARG A 69 3.27 -5.58 -4.84
N MET A 70 2.61 -4.47 -4.57
CA MET A 70 1.60 -3.90 -5.45
C MET A 70 2.17 -3.52 -6.81
N ALA A 71 3.38 -2.95 -6.86
CA ALA A 71 4.06 -2.60 -8.11
C ALA A 71 4.39 -3.86 -8.94
N ALA A 72 4.79 -4.95 -8.32
CA ALA A 72 5.02 -6.23 -8.99
C ALA A 72 3.73 -6.77 -9.64
N VAL A 73 2.59 -6.71 -8.95
CA VAL A 73 1.28 -7.07 -9.52
C VAL A 73 0.87 -6.08 -10.60
N ALA A 74 0.97 -4.78 -10.36
CA ALA A 74 0.58 -3.74 -11.31
C ALA A 74 1.37 -3.81 -12.62
N SER A 75 2.64 -4.21 -12.59
CA SER A 75 3.44 -4.39 -13.81
C SER A 75 2.95 -5.54 -14.70
N ARG A 76 2.40 -6.60 -14.10
CA ARG A 76 1.87 -7.78 -14.81
C ARG A 76 0.39 -7.63 -15.18
N GLU A 77 -0.43 -7.26 -14.23
CA GLU A 77 -1.90 -7.32 -14.30
C GLU A 77 -2.56 -5.94 -14.33
N GLY A 78 -1.80 -4.88 -14.03
CA GLY A 78 -2.31 -3.52 -13.92
C GLY A 78 -2.83 -3.22 -12.50
N LEU A 79 -3.17 -1.97 -12.25
CA LEU A 79 -3.68 -1.54 -10.93
C LEU A 79 -5.03 -2.20 -10.58
N ILE A 80 -5.82 -2.56 -11.59
CA ILE A 80 -7.07 -3.32 -11.39
C ILE A 80 -6.78 -4.71 -10.83
N GLY A 81 -5.71 -5.37 -11.28
CA GLY A 81 -5.25 -6.64 -10.68
C GLY A 81 -4.93 -6.49 -9.20
N VAL A 82 -4.19 -5.44 -8.82
CA VAL A 82 -3.93 -5.11 -7.41
C VAL A 82 -5.23 -4.95 -6.61
N MET A 83 -6.21 -4.23 -7.17
CA MET A 83 -7.51 -4.04 -6.51
C MET A 83 -8.29 -5.35 -6.37
N ARG A 84 -8.19 -6.26 -7.34
CA ARG A 84 -8.81 -7.60 -7.25
C ARG A 84 -8.16 -8.46 -6.17
N ASP A 85 -6.83 -8.42 -6.04
CA ASP A 85 -6.11 -9.10 -4.95
C ASP A 85 -6.55 -8.59 -3.58
N MET A 86 -6.77 -7.28 -3.44
CA MET A 86 -7.30 -6.68 -2.20
C MET A 86 -8.71 -7.19 -1.85
N LEU A 87 -9.57 -7.40 -2.85
CA LEU A 87 -10.90 -7.98 -2.62
C LEU A 87 -10.84 -9.46 -2.28
N ALA A 88 -9.90 -10.20 -2.85
CA ALA A 88 -9.74 -11.64 -2.60
C ALA A 88 -9.15 -11.95 -1.21
N ALA A 89 -8.33 -11.05 -0.66
CA ALA A 89 -7.66 -11.23 0.62
C ALA A 89 -7.61 -9.92 1.43
N PRO A 90 -8.76 -9.34 1.82
CA PRO A 90 -8.83 -8.03 2.48
C PRO A 90 -8.00 -7.96 3.76
N ASP A 91 -7.95 -9.04 4.55
CA ASP A 91 -7.18 -9.11 5.80
C ASP A 91 -5.67 -8.87 5.62
N GLN A 92 -5.14 -9.11 4.43
CA GLN A 92 -3.73 -8.83 4.13
C GLN A 92 -3.46 -7.33 3.91
N PHE A 93 -4.51 -6.55 3.73
CA PHE A 93 -4.46 -5.13 3.42
C PHE A 93 -5.11 -4.23 4.47
N ASP A 94 -5.57 -4.79 5.60
CA ASP A 94 -6.29 -4.07 6.68
C ASP A 94 -5.57 -2.80 7.13
N TRP A 95 -4.25 -2.84 7.25
CA TRP A 95 -3.48 -1.67 7.66
C TRP A 95 -3.46 -0.54 6.61
N LEU A 96 -3.79 -0.81 5.34
CA LEU A 96 -3.89 0.22 4.30
C LEU A 96 -5.08 1.18 4.54
N ALA A 97 -6.09 0.76 5.32
CA ALA A 97 -7.12 1.67 5.81
C ALA A 97 -6.53 2.84 6.62
N THR A 98 -5.38 2.64 7.25
CA THR A 98 -4.59 3.67 7.92
C THR A 98 -4.16 4.81 6.96
N ARG A 99 -4.13 4.58 5.64
CA ARG A 99 -3.90 5.65 4.64
C ARG A 99 -4.93 6.77 4.75
N LEU A 100 -6.18 6.44 5.05
CA LEU A 100 -7.24 7.43 5.23
C LEU A 100 -6.99 8.29 6.47
N GLU A 101 -6.47 7.66 7.54
CA GLU A 101 -6.16 8.35 8.78
C GLU A 101 -4.95 9.28 8.65
N ILE A 102 -3.96 8.92 7.83
CA ILE A 102 -2.78 9.76 7.61
C ILE A 102 -3.03 10.93 6.66
N ALA A 103 -4.20 11.02 6.00
CA ALA A 103 -4.51 12.13 5.08
C ALA A 103 -4.33 13.52 5.73
N ARG A 104 -4.66 13.65 7.02
CA ARG A 104 -4.40 14.85 7.81
C ARG A 104 -2.90 15.10 7.99
N LYS A 105 -2.12 14.07 8.29
CA LYS A 105 -0.68 14.17 8.47
C LYS A 105 0.00 14.51 7.15
N LEU A 106 -0.40 13.89 6.04
CA LEU A 106 0.09 14.21 4.70
C LEU A 106 -0.10 15.68 4.33
N ARG A 107 -1.22 16.30 4.77
CA ARG A 107 -1.51 17.71 4.49
C ARG A 107 -0.71 18.67 5.37
N ASN A 108 -0.44 18.30 6.63
CA ASN A 108 0.09 19.20 7.64
C ASN A 108 1.59 18.99 7.94
N ASP A 109 2.19 17.92 7.44
CA ASP A 109 3.59 17.56 7.66
C ASP A 109 4.30 17.36 6.30
N PRO A 110 5.03 18.39 5.80
CA PRO A 110 5.67 18.32 4.49
C PRO A 110 6.75 17.24 4.37
N ASP A 111 7.46 16.91 5.48
CA ASP A 111 8.49 15.88 5.47
C ASP A 111 7.87 14.49 5.39
N PHE A 112 6.80 14.26 6.14
CA PHE A 112 6.02 13.03 6.04
C PHE A 112 5.40 12.87 4.65
N SER A 113 4.85 13.96 4.07
CA SER A 113 4.26 13.96 2.73
C SER A 113 5.30 13.60 1.65
N ARG A 114 6.52 14.17 1.72
CA ARG A 114 7.62 13.81 0.82
C ARG A 114 7.99 12.35 0.93
N GLY A 115 8.22 11.87 2.15
CA GLY A 115 8.54 10.46 2.41
C GLY A 115 7.46 9.51 1.89
N TRP A 116 6.20 9.89 1.99
CA TRP A 116 5.09 9.13 1.44
C TRP A 116 5.10 9.11 -0.10
N ALA A 117 5.27 10.28 -0.74
CA ALA A 117 5.30 10.42 -2.19
C ALA A 117 6.45 9.61 -2.82
N GLU A 118 7.65 9.66 -2.22
CA GLU A 118 8.80 8.87 -2.68
C GLU A 118 8.50 7.37 -2.69
N ARG A 119 7.82 6.87 -1.66
CA ARG A 119 7.49 5.45 -1.53
C ARG A 119 6.35 5.00 -2.42
N SER A 120 5.43 5.91 -2.73
CA SER A 120 4.32 5.64 -3.66
C SER A 120 4.76 5.72 -5.14
N ALA A 121 5.92 6.31 -5.43
CA ALA A 121 6.40 6.53 -6.79
C ALA A 121 6.60 5.25 -7.59
N GLU A 122 7.01 4.16 -6.94
CA GLU A 122 7.24 2.87 -7.60
C GLU A 122 5.94 2.28 -8.16
N LEU A 123 4.87 2.26 -7.36
CA LEU A 123 3.56 1.81 -7.83
C LEU A 123 3.02 2.70 -8.95
N ALA A 124 3.17 4.02 -8.82
CA ALA A 124 2.77 4.97 -9.85
C ALA A 124 3.53 4.75 -11.16
N ALA A 125 4.84 4.52 -11.09
CA ALA A 125 5.67 4.21 -12.26
C ALA A 125 5.25 2.89 -12.90
N ALA A 126 5.09 1.81 -12.13
CA ALA A 126 4.66 0.50 -12.62
C ALA A 126 3.29 0.58 -13.32
N THR A 127 2.35 1.32 -12.75
CA THR A 127 1.01 1.54 -13.33
C THR A 127 1.11 2.32 -14.64
N THR A 128 1.89 3.41 -14.68
CA THR A 128 2.07 4.24 -15.87
C THR A 128 2.72 3.43 -17.01
N ASP A 129 3.76 2.68 -16.72
CA ASP A 129 4.45 1.85 -17.71
C ASP A 129 3.55 0.73 -18.24
N ARG A 130 2.73 0.15 -17.37
CA ARG A 130 1.72 -0.84 -17.81
C ARG A 130 0.70 -0.21 -18.75
N LEU A 131 0.14 0.95 -18.40
CA LEU A 131 -0.81 1.66 -19.26
C LEU A 131 -0.20 1.98 -20.62
N ARG A 132 1.06 2.44 -20.66
CA ARG A 132 1.77 2.71 -21.92
C ARG A 132 1.90 1.46 -22.79
N ARG A 133 2.34 0.34 -22.22
CA ARG A 133 2.43 -0.94 -22.95
C ARG A 133 1.08 -1.42 -23.46
N GLN A 134 0.01 -1.28 -22.67
CA GLN A 134 -1.33 -1.71 -23.09
C GLN A 134 -1.92 -0.82 -24.18
N LYS A 135 -1.62 0.49 -24.18
CA LYS A 135 -1.96 1.39 -25.29
C LYS A 135 -1.24 0.99 -26.58
N GLN A 136 0.06 0.71 -26.52
CA GLN A 136 0.85 0.25 -27.67
C GLN A 136 0.31 -1.08 -28.24
N ALA A 137 -0.24 -1.93 -27.38
CA ALA A 137 -0.87 -3.19 -27.75
C ALA A 137 -2.36 -3.04 -28.15
N ASN A 138 -2.87 -1.82 -28.28
CA ASN A 138 -4.28 -1.52 -28.59
C ASN A 138 -5.32 -2.16 -27.67
N ARG A 139 -4.98 -2.37 -26.40
CA ARG A 139 -5.87 -2.98 -25.39
C ARG A 139 -6.53 -1.97 -24.47
N VAL A 140 -5.94 -0.80 -24.32
CA VAL A 140 -6.44 0.33 -23.52
C VAL A 140 -6.79 1.48 -24.46
N ARG A 141 -7.86 2.20 -24.12
CA ARG A 141 -8.32 3.36 -24.87
C ARG A 141 -7.21 4.39 -25.07
N ASP A 142 -7.13 4.98 -26.24
CA ASP A 142 -6.07 5.91 -26.66
C ASP A 142 -6.54 7.38 -26.68
N ASP A 143 -7.86 7.60 -26.60
CA ASP A 143 -8.50 8.91 -26.57
C ASP A 143 -8.33 9.67 -25.24
N VAL A 144 -7.85 9.01 -24.18
CA VAL A 144 -7.58 9.61 -22.86
C VAL A 144 -6.08 9.56 -22.57
N PRO A 145 -5.41 10.64 -22.12
CA PRO A 145 -4.00 10.62 -21.71
C PRO A 145 -3.70 9.61 -20.62
N SER A 146 -2.50 9.01 -20.62
CA SER A 146 -2.14 7.93 -19.68
C SER A 146 -2.06 8.41 -18.23
N ASP A 147 -1.69 9.67 -18.00
CA ASP A 147 -1.66 10.29 -16.68
C ASP A 147 -3.07 10.50 -16.11
N VAL A 148 -4.04 10.83 -16.97
CA VAL A 148 -5.46 10.93 -16.60
C VAL A 148 -6.04 9.56 -16.26
N LEU A 149 -5.73 8.53 -17.07
CA LEU A 149 -6.13 7.14 -16.76
C LEU A 149 -5.51 6.66 -15.46
N ARG A 150 -4.24 6.97 -15.21
CA ARG A 150 -3.60 6.66 -13.94
C ARG A 150 -4.30 7.35 -12.77
N CYS A 151 -4.54 8.66 -12.88
CA CYS A 151 -5.25 9.43 -11.85
C CYS A 151 -6.64 8.84 -11.58
N TYR A 152 -7.38 8.44 -12.62
CA TYR A 152 -8.67 7.77 -12.49
C TYR A 152 -8.54 6.45 -11.69
N LEU A 153 -7.55 5.62 -12.02
CA LEU A 153 -7.32 4.35 -11.31
C LEU A 153 -6.86 4.57 -9.87
N ASP A 154 -6.06 5.60 -9.60
CA ASP A 154 -5.65 5.98 -8.24
C ASP A 154 -6.87 6.40 -7.39
N LEU A 155 -7.79 7.19 -7.96
CA LEU A 155 -9.04 7.59 -7.30
C LEU A 155 -9.93 6.37 -7.00
N VAL A 156 -10.01 5.42 -7.92
CA VAL A 156 -10.76 4.15 -7.69
C VAL A 156 -10.12 3.35 -6.57
N LEU A 157 -8.78 3.24 -6.55
CA LEU A 157 -8.05 2.54 -5.50
C LEU A 157 -8.30 3.17 -4.12
N ASP A 158 -8.22 4.49 -4.02
CA ASP A 158 -8.49 5.19 -2.76
C ASP A 158 -9.95 5.02 -2.31
N GLY A 159 -10.90 5.05 -3.25
CA GLY A 159 -12.31 4.76 -2.99
C GLY A 159 -12.54 3.32 -2.54
N LEU A 160 -11.87 2.35 -3.16
CA LEU A 160 -11.92 0.94 -2.79
C LEU A 160 -11.43 0.72 -1.35
N LEU A 161 -10.28 1.28 -1.01
CA LEU A 161 -9.71 1.19 0.34
C LEU A 161 -10.66 1.78 1.38
N ALA A 162 -11.28 2.93 1.08
CA ALA A 162 -12.26 3.55 1.97
C ALA A 162 -13.49 2.67 2.20
N ARG A 163 -13.98 2.02 1.14
CA ARG A 163 -15.15 1.12 1.22
C ARG A 163 -14.84 -0.17 1.97
N LEU A 164 -13.69 -0.79 1.72
CA LEU A 164 -13.24 -1.96 2.47
C LEU A 164 -13.08 -1.64 3.97
N ALA A 165 -12.47 -0.51 4.30
CA ALA A 165 -12.32 -0.03 5.67
C ALA A 165 -13.68 0.23 6.36
N SER A 166 -14.73 0.54 5.59
CA SER A 166 -16.10 0.73 6.09
C SER A 166 -16.91 -0.57 6.19
N GLY A 167 -16.32 -1.72 5.84
CA GLY A 167 -16.97 -3.03 5.90
C GLY A 167 -17.95 -3.28 4.75
N GLU A 168 -17.79 -2.61 3.60
CA GLU A 168 -18.61 -2.89 2.43
C GLU A 168 -18.32 -4.27 1.85
N ASP A 169 -19.37 -4.94 1.34
CA ASP A 169 -19.27 -6.29 0.78
C ASP A 169 -18.29 -6.35 -0.41
N PRO A 170 -17.21 -7.16 -0.33
CA PRO A 170 -16.26 -7.32 -1.42
C PRO A 170 -16.89 -7.77 -2.75
N GLN A 171 -17.97 -8.57 -2.72
CA GLN A 171 -18.64 -9.03 -3.95
C GLN A 171 -19.26 -7.86 -4.73
N ARG A 172 -19.86 -6.91 -4.01
CA ARG A 172 -20.40 -5.69 -4.63
C ARG A 172 -19.31 -4.83 -5.22
N LEU A 173 -18.19 -4.71 -4.53
CA LEU A 173 -17.02 -3.95 -5.00
C LEU A 173 -16.36 -4.60 -6.22
N ALA A 174 -16.38 -5.94 -6.33
CA ALA A 174 -15.89 -6.66 -7.51
C ALA A 174 -16.66 -6.27 -8.79
N ALA A 175 -17.98 -6.16 -8.73
CA ALA A 175 -18.80 -5.70 -9.86
C ALA A 175 -18.45 -4.25 -10.29
N VAL A 176 -18.10 -3.39 -9.33
CA VAL A 176 -17.60 -2.03 -9.65
C VAL A 176 -16.27 -2.10 -10.39
N LEU A 177 -15.35 -3.00 -10.01
CA LEU A 177 -14.08 -3.16 -10.71
C LEU A 177 -14.25 -3.65 -12.15
N ASP A 178 -15.28 -4.46 -12.44
CA ASP A 178 -15.63 -4.86 -13.81
C ASP A 178 -16.01 -3.64 -14.66
N LEU A 179 -16.80 -2.71 -14.11
CA LEU A 179 -17.12 -1.45 -14.78
C LEU A 179 -15.88 -0.58 -15.01
N VAL A 180 -15.01 -0.48 -14.01
CA VAL A 180 -13.74 0.26 -14.12
C VAL A 180 -12.87 -0.35 -15.21
N GLU A 181 -12.72 -1.68 -15.25
CA GLU A 181 -11.94 -2.37 -16.26
C GLU A 181 -12.48 -2.09 -17.67
N ASN A 182 -13.80 -2.21 -17.85
CA ASN A 182 -14.44 -1.94 -19.12
C ASN A 182 -14.29 -0.47 -19.55
N SER A 183 -14.28 0.47 -18.61
CA SER A 183 -14.09 1.91 -18.93
C SER A 183 -12.70 2.27 -19.44
N VAL A 184 -11.68 1.46 -19.12
CA VAL A 184 -10.30 1.70 -19.56
C VAL A 184 -9.91 0.86 -20.79
N ARG A 185 -10.68 -0.18 -21.11
CA ARG A 185 -10.46 -0.99 -22.33
C ARG A 185 -10.74 -0.15 -23.58
N ARG A 186 -10.10 -0.52 -24.66
CA ARG A 186 -10.44 -0.02 -25.99
C ARG A 186 -11.78 -0.66 -26.42
N SER A 187 -12.70 0.15 -26.86
CA SER A 187 -13.95 -0.27 -27.52
C SER A 187 -13.63 -0.81 -28.90
#